data_a0ffb337c3e1b9bb276fcd14e0d3d215
#
_entry.id   a0ffb337c3e1b9bb276fcd14e0d3d215
#
_cell.length_a   1.000
_cell.length_b   1.000
_cell.length_c   1.000
_cell.angle_alpha   90.00
_cell.angle_beta   90.00
_cell.angle_gamma   90.00
#
_symmetry.space_group_name_H-M   'P 1'
#
loop_
_entity.id
_entity.type
_entity.pdbx_description
1 polymer ?
#
loop_
_entity_poly.entity_id
_entity_poly.type
_entity_poly.pdbx_seq_one_letter_code
_entity_poly.pdbx_strand_id
1 'polypeptide(L)'
;MQGPKDAPAKALVWKQSRKPDRDGHKHYQAKTAAGCYIVAAEYQPGKGFIGYRVTQSVADKRRVIASSITVDEGKALAQRDYEQGDADERTRQALQPITIRVTLG
;
A
#
# COMPACT_ATOMS: atom_id res chain seq x y z
N MET A 1 -23.45 0.03 16.31
CA MET A 1 -22.76 -0.18 15.86
C MET A 1 -22.61 -0.10 14.64
N GLN A 2 -22.31 0.24 14.23
CA GLN A 2 -22.14 0.19 13.19
C GLN A 2 -21.54 -0.32 12.57
N GLY A 3 -21.54 0.15 12.38
CA GLY A 3 -21.25 -0.87 11.92
C GLY A 3 -20.23 -1.16 10.99
N PRO A 4 -19.93 -2.40 10.95
CA PRO A 4 -18.86 -2.89 10.10
C PRO A 4 -18.98 -2.46 8.63
N LYS A 5 -20.19 -2.38 8.15
CA LYS A 5 -20.39 -2.04 6.74
C LYS A 5 -19.97 -0.62 6.39
N ASP A 6 -19.88 0.22 7.39
CA ASP A 6 -19.43 1.58 7.19
C ASP A 6 -17.98 1.75 7.55
N ALA A 7 -17.35 0.67 7.97
CA ALA A 7 -15.96 0.73 8.36
C ALA A 7 -15.07 0.95 7.15
N PRO A 8 -13.97 1.65 7.33
CA PRO A 8 -12.98 1.77 6.27
C PRO A 8 -12.33 0.43 5.99
N ALA A 9 -11.48 0.39 5.00
CA ALA A 9 -10.71 -0.80 4.71
C ALA A 9 -9.99 -1.27 5.98
N LYS A 10 -9.78 -2.58 6.05
CA LYS A 10 -9.10 -3.15 7.20
C LYS A 10 -7.69 -2.59 7.32
N ALA A 11 -7.21 -2.55 8.54
CA ALA A 11 -5.83 -2.13 8.78
C ALA A 11 -4.88 -3.15 8.16
N LEU A 12 -3.84 -2.65 7.53
CA LEU A 12 -2.81 -3.51 6.99
C LEU A 12 -2.06 -4.18 8.14
N VAL A 13 -1.77 -5.46 7.97
CA VAL A 13 -1.03 -6.22 8.96
C VAL A 13 0.41 -6.34 8.49
N TRP A 14 1.31 -5.72 9.22
CA TRP A 14 2.69 -5.63 8.81
C TRP A 14 3.53 -6.73 9.42
N LYS A 15 4.38 -7.32 8.60
CA LYS A 15 5.35 -8.32 9.03
C LYS A 15 6.71 -7.89 8.54
N GLN A 16 7.72 -8.21 9.33
CA GLN A 16 9.08 -7.94 8.90
C GLN A 16 9.40 -8.89 7.76
N SER A 17 9.73 -8.32 6.59
CA SER A 17 9.85 -9.11 5.37
C SER A 17 11.21 -9.77 5.21
N ARG A 18 12.23 -9.28 5.91
CA ARG A 18 13.55 -9.86 5.86
C ARG A 18 14.33 -9.39 7.07
N LYS A 19 15.52 -9.98 7.25
CA LYS A 19 16.37 -9.57 8.35
C LYS A 19 16.77 -8.10 8.18
N PRO A 20 17.04 -7.39 9.28
CA PRO A 20 17.53 -6.03 9.18
C PRO A 20 18.79 -6.00 8.32
N ASP A 21 18.98 -4.89 7.62
CA ASP A 21 20.15 -4.76 6.79
C ASP A 21 21.37 -4.45 7.68
N ARG A 22 22.49 -4.17 7.01
CA ARG A 22 23.76 -3.93 7.71
C ARG A 22 23.65 -2.83 8.76
N ASP A 23 22.85 -1.84 8.49
CA ASP A 23 22.72 -0.69 9.38
C ASP A 23 21.57 -0.85 10.38
N GLY A 24 20.94 -2.01 10.38
CA GLY A 24 19.87 -2.27 11.33
C GLY A 24 18.49 -1.83 10.88
N HIS A 25 18.34 -1.35 9.66
CA HIS A 25 17.06 -0.90 9.18
C HIS A 25 16.20 -2.10 8.77
N LYS A 26 14.98 -2.13 9.25
CA LYS A 26 14.07 -3.24 9.00
C LYS A 26 13.19 -2.95 7.80
N HIS A 27 12.77 -4.02 7.14
CA HIS A 27 11.89 -3.95 5.99
C HIS A 27 10.59 -4.64 6.34
N TYR A 28 9.47 -4.06 5.93
CA TYR A 28 8.15 -4.57 6.30
C TYR A 28 7.29 -4.79 5.07
N GLN A 29 6.39 -5.73 5.18
CA GLN A 29 5.47 -6.08 4.11
C GLN A 29 4.09 -6.32 4.70
N ALA A 30 3.05 -5.84 4.01
CA ALA A 30 1.68 -6.11 4.38
C ALA A 30 0.95 -6.63 3.16
N LYS A 31 0.40 -7.84 3.27
CA LYS A 31 -0.29 -8.48 2.15
C LYS A 31 -1.72 -7.96 2.04
N THR A 32 -2.19 -7.85 0.81
CA THR A 32 -3.56 -7.49 0.50
C THR A 32 -4.12 -8.53 -0.45
N ALA A 33 -5.40 -8.41 -0.75
CA ALA A 33 -6.02 -9.32 -1.69
C ALA A 33 -5.40 -9.23 -3.08
N ALA A 34 -4.95 -8.04 -3.46
CA ALA A 34 -4.41 -7.81 -4.80
C ALA A 34 -2.90 -7.98 -4.88
N GLY A 35 -2.19 -7.86 -3.76
CA GLY A 35 -0.74 -7.93 -3.77
C GLY A 35 -0.17 -7.61 -2.41
N CYS A 36 0.70 -6.60 -2.34
CA CYS A 36 1.26 -6.23 -1.05
C CYS A 36 1.79 -4.81 -1.07
N TYR A 37 1.97 -4.27 0.14
CA TYR A 37 2.69 -3.03 0.34
C TYR A 37 4.01 -3.35 1.00
N ILE A 38 5.03 -2.58 0.66
CA ILE A 38 6.38 -2.78 1.17
C ILE A 38 6.92 -1.45 1.67
N VAL A 39 7.48 -1.45 2.87
CA VAL A 39 8.23 -0.32 3.41
C VAL A 39 9.66 -0.80 3.55
N ALA A 40 10.55 -0.26 2.74
CA ALA A 40 11.92 -0.73 2.67
C ALA A 40 12.90 0.43 2.77
N ALA A 41 14.00 0.20 3.46
CA ALA A 41 15.04 1.21 3.58
C ALA A 41 15.62 1.52 2.21
N GLU A 42 15.90 2.78 1.98
CA GLU A 42 16.44 3.25 0.72
C GLU A 42 17.80 3.89 0.96
N TYR A 43 18.74 3.61 0.07
CA TYR A 43 20.09 4.11 0.16
C TYR A 43 20.47 4.82 -1.11
N GLN A 44 21.28 5.84 -0.97
CA GLN A 44 21.78 6.57 -2.11
C GLN A 44 23.30 6.47 -2.14
N PRO A 45 23.90 6.15 -3.29
CA PRO A 45 25.34 6.06 -3.39
C PRO A 45 26.01 7.34 -2.90
N GLY A 46 26.99 7.20 -2.01
CA GLY A 46 27.72 8.33 -1.47
C GLY A 46 27.06 9.02 -0.30
N LYS A 47 25.77 8.73 -0.04
CA LYS A 47 25.07 9.34 1.08
C LYS A 47 24.63 8.35 2.14
N GLY A 48 24.45 7.09 1.77
CA GLY A 48 23.98 6.09 2.70
C GLY A 48 22.46 6.11 2.81
N PHE A 49 21.96 5.83 4.01
CA PHE A 49 20.54 5.74 4.25
C PHE A 49 19.87 7.10 4.06
N ILE A 50 18.79 7.13 3.27
CA ILE A 50 18.08 8.37 3.01
C ILE A 50 16.60 8.31 3.41
N GLY A 51 16.14 7.19 3.92
CA GLY A 51 14.74 7.05 4.35
C GLY A 51 14.17 5.74 3.92
N TYR A 52 12.85 5.67 3.89
CA TYR A 52 12.15 4.46 3.49
C TYR A 52 11.32 4.73 2.24
N ARG A 53 11.28 3.75 1.37
CA ARG A 53 10.44 3.81 0.19
C ARG A 53 9.20 2.95 0.43
N VAL A 54 8.03 3.51 0.13
CA VAL A 54 6.77 2.80 0.26
C VAL A 54 6.32 2.42 -1.14
N THR A 55 6.15 1.12 -1.37
CA THR A 55 5.84 0.58 -2.68
C THR A 55 4.63 -0.33 -2.60
N GLN A 56 3.81 -0.29 -3.63
CA GLN A 56 2.72 -1.25 -3.80
C GLN A 56 3.10 -2.20 -4.93
N SER A 57 2.97 -3.50 -4.67
CA SER A 57 3.23 -4.52 -5.68
C SER A 57 1.94 -5.26 -5.97
N VAL A 58 1.50 -5.24 -7.22
CA VAL A 58 0.30 -5.93 -7.66
C VAL A 58 0.66 -6.68 -8.94
N ALA A 59 0.49 -8.00 -8.91
CA ALA A 59 0.92 -8.87 -10.01
C ALA A 59 2.39 -8.61 -10.28
N ASP A 60 2.74 -8.27 -11.51
CA ASP A 60 4.13 -8.02 -11.88
C ASP A 60 4.51 -6.56 -11.80
N LYS A 61 3.61 -5.71 -11.35
CA LYS A 61 3.85 -4.27 -11.39
C LYS A 61 4.10 -3.71 -10.02
N ARG A 62 4.98 -2.75 -9.95
CA ARG A 62 5.30 -2.05 -8.72
C ARG A 62 5.10 -0.56 -8.91
N ARG A 63 4.57 0.05 -7.88
CA ARG A 63 4.30 1.48 -7.90
C ARG A 63 4.86 2.09 -6.63
N VAL A 64 5.77 3.04 -6.78
CA VAL A 64 6.29 3.78 -5.64
C VAL A 64 5.25 4.82 -5.27
N ILE A 65 4.73 4.74 -4.05
CA ILE A 65 3.67 5.64 -3.64
C ILE A 65 4.15 6.77 -2.75
N ALA A 66 5.26 6.59 -2.06
CA ALA A 66 5.73 7.62 -1.14
C ALA A 66 7.13 7.31 -0.65
N SER A 67 7.73 8.29 -0.01
CA SER A 67 8.96 8.11 0.76
C SER A 67 8.73 8.70 2.12
N SER A 68 9.40 8.15 3.13
CA SER A 68 9.23 8.60 4.50
C SER A 68 10.54 8.54 5.24
N ILE A 69 10.61 9.23 6.37
CA ILE A 69 11.82 9.23 7.19
C ILE A 69 11.80 8.07 8.18
N THR A 70 10.60 7.67 8.61
CA THR A 70 10.46 6.59 9.59
C THR A 70 9.59 5.49 9.03
N VAL A 71 9.73 4.29 9.63
CA VAL A 71 8.89 3.16 9.27
C VAL A 71 7.42 3.45 9.57
N ASP A 72 7.15 4.02 10.73
CA ASP A 72 5.76 4.29 11.12
C ASP A 72 5.09 5.23 10.13
N GLU A 73 5.79 6.25 9.68
CA GLU A 73 5.24 7.16 8.69
C GLU A 73 4.99 6.43 7.36
N GLY A 74 5.91 5.57 6.98
CA GLY A 74 5.74 4.79 5.76
C GLY A 74 4.54 3.87 5.83
N LYS A 75 4.34 3.23 6.98
CA LYS A 75 3.18 2.37 7.17
C LYS A 75 1.88 3.17 7.11
N ALA A 76 1.87 4.37 7.68
CA ALA A 76 0.69 5.22 7.65
C ALA A 76 0.36 5.65 6.22
N LEU A 77 1.38 5.96 5.43
CA LEU A 77 1.16 6.35 4.05
C LEU A 77 0.62 5.18 3.22
N ALA A 78 1.13 3.98 3.46
CA ALA A 78 0.62 2.79 2.79
C ALA A 78 -0.84 2.51 3.18
N GLN A 79 -1.15 2.66 4.46
CA GLN A 79 -2.51 2.44 4.93
C GLN A 79 -3.47 3.43 4.27
N ARG A 80 -3.06 4.67 4.16
CA ARG A 80 -3.89 5.69 3.51
C ARG A 80 -4.13 5.36 2.04
N ASP A 81 -3.08 4.93 1.35
CA ASP A 81 -3.21 4.55 -0.05
C ASP A 81 -4.15 3.36 -0.21
N TYR A 82 -4.05 2.40 0.70
CA TYR A 82 -4.90 1.23 0.66
C TYR A 82 -6.36 1.60 0.87
N GLU A 83 -6.63 2.48 1.83
CA GLU A 83 -8.00 2.91 2.10
C GLU A 83 -8.57 3.68 0.92
N GLN A 84 -7.76 4.52 0.30
CA GLN A 84 -8.20 5.29 -0.85
C GLN A 84 -8.47 4.37 -2.04
N GLY A 85 -7.60 3.41 -2.27
CA GLY A 85 -7.77 2.48 -3.37
C GLY A 85 -9.02 1.62 -3.21
N ASP A 86 -9.31 1.19 -1.99
CA ASP A 86 -10.50 0.41 -1.72
C ASP A 86 -11.76 1.22 -1.97
N ALA A 87 -11.75 2.49 -1.57
CA ALA A 87 -12.88 3.37 -1.81
C ALA A 87 -13.10 3.59 -3.30
N ASP A 88 -12.01 3.80 -4.04
CA ASP A 88 -12.08 4.00 -5.48
C ASP A 88 -12.63 2.76 -6.17
N GLU A 89 -12.21 1.59 -5.72
CA GLU A 89 -12.68 0.36 -6.32
C GLU A 89 -14.17 0.16 -6.09
N ARG A 90 -14.64 0.44 -4.89
CA ARG A 90 -16.07 0.32 -4.61
C ARG A 90 -16.89 1.27 -5.46
N THR A 91 -16.41 2.48 -5.64
CA THR A 91 -17.08 3.46 -6.48
C THR A 91 -17.14 2.97 -7.92
N ARG A 92 -16.02 2.47 -8.41
CA ARG A 92 -15.94 1.97 -9.78
C ARG A 92 -16.91 0.81 -10.00
N GLN A 93 -16.98 -0.10 -9.05
CA GLN A 93 -17.87 -1.25 -9.17
C GLN A 93 -19.33 -0.84 -9.17
N ALA A 94 -19.68 0.18 -8.40
CA ALA A 94 -21.03 0.65 -8.33
C ALA A 94 -21.50 1.21 -9.67
N LEU A 95 -20.58 1.80 -10.44
CA LEU A 95 -20.92 2.41 -11.72
C LEU A 95 -20.79 1.45 -12.89
N GLN A 96 -20.02 0.41 -12.72
CA GLN A 96 -19.67 -0.46 -13.82
C GLN A 96 -20.85 -1.11 -14.54
N PRO A 97 -21.83 -1.64 -13.85
CA PRO A 97 -22.98 -2.27 -14.55
C PRO A 97 -23.67 -1.34 -15.51
N ILE A 98 -23.78 -0.09 -15.13
CA ILE A 98 -24.43 0.89 -15.99
C ILE A 98 -23.58 1.12 -17.22
N THR A 99 -22.29 1.22 -17.05
CA THR A 99 -21.38 1.42 -18.15
C THR A 99 -21.47 0.29 -19.17
N ILE A 100 -21.53 -0.92 -18.68
CA ILE A 100 -21.59 -2.09 -19.56
C ILE A 100 -22.82 -2.06 -20.43
N ARG A 101 -23.95 -1.71 -19.85
CA ARG A 101 -25.19 -1.66 -20.60
C ARG A 101 -25.14 -0.62 -21.70
N VAL A 102 -24.57 0.50 -21.38
CA VAL A 102 -24.43 1.56 -22.38
C VAL A 102 -23.59 1.07 -23.54
N THR A 103 -22.57 0.32 -23.25
CA THR A 103 -21.70 -0.19 -24.28
C THR A 103 -22.44 -1.08 -25.27
N LEU A 104 -23.36 -1.85 -24.78
CA LEU A 104 -24.12 -2.76 -25.61
C LEU A 104 -25.17 -2.05 -26.45
N GLY A 105 -25.64 -0.96 -25.95
CA GLY A 105 -26.62 -0.17 -26.67
C GLY A 105 -26.03 0.43 -27.91
#